data_fbb43e516527f382983cf72d2b150e51
#
_entry.id   fbb43e516527f382983cf72d2b150e51
#
_cell.length_a   1.000
_cell.length_b   1.000
_cell.length_c   1.000
_cell.angle_alpha   90.00
_cell.angle_beta   90.00
_cell.angle_gamma   90.00
#
_symmetry.space_group_name_H-M   'P 1'
#
loop_
_entity.id
_entity.type
_entity.pdbx_description
1 polymer ?
#
loop_
_entity_poly.entity_id
_entity_poly.type
_entity_poly.pdbx_seq_one_letter_code
_entity_poly.pdbx_strand_id
1 'polypeptide(L)'
;MVVSDCWALADFYQKQYHGTHPDEKSTAADALKHSTDLECGDTYNNLNKSLASGLITEKDLDISMRRILKGWFELGMLDPKSSVHWNSIPYSVVDSEDHKKQALKMAQKSIVLMKNEKNVLPLNKNIKKIAVVGPNADDGLMQLGNYNGTPSSIVTILGGIKAKFPNAEIIYEKGSEIADPSSRTSLYQNFLSQKNGEKGMKVEFFNNNEFKGKSANVSVNKTGINYNSF
;
A
#
# COMPACT_ATOMS: atom_id res chain seq x y z
N MET A 1 19.63 6.68 11.01
CA MET A 1 18.98 5.38 11.29
C MET A 1 18.63 4.72 9.96
N VAL A 2 18.99 3.47 9.76
CA VAL A 2 18.64 2.65 8.59
C VAL A 2 17.77 1.50 9.05
N VAL A 3 16.66 1.26 8.34
CA VAL A 3 15.74 0.15 8.57
C VAL A 3 15.82 -0.78 7.36
N SER A 4 15.86 -2.09 7.58
CA SER A 4 15.81 -3.04 6.48
C SER A 4 14.41 -3.04 5.83
N ASP A 5 14.32 -3.47 4.59
CA ASP A 5 13.07 -3.98 4.06
C ASP A 5 12.63 -5.23 4.84
N CYS A 6 11.32 -5.49 4.87
CA CYS A 6 10.78 -6.59 5.66
C CYS A 6 11.27 -7.95 5.13
N TRP A 7 11.85 -8.76 6.03
CA TRP A 7 12.48 -10.06 5.77
C TRP A 7 13.66 -10.07 4.79
N ALA A 8 14.10 -8.91 4.27
CA ALA A 8 15.20 -8.86 3.31
C ALA A 8 16.52 -9.45 3.85
N LEU A 9 16.77 -9.37 5.14
CA LEU A 9 17.98 -9.98 5.73
C LEU A 9 17.95 -11.52 5.67
N ALA A 10 16.77 -12.14 5.62
CA ALA A 10 16.65 -13.57 5.47
C ALA A 10 17.20 -14.08 4.13
N ASP A 11 17.14 -13.26 3.09
CA ASP A 11 17.64 -13.62 1.77
C ASP A 11 19.16 -13.87 1.75
N PHE A 12 19.90 -13.26 2.68
CA PHE A 12 21.34 -13.41 2.74
C PHE A 12 21.81 -14.77 3.23
N TYR A 13 21.05 -15.49 4.06
CA TYR A 13 21.41 -16.84 4.51
C TYR A 13 20.58 -17.95 3.87
N GLN A 14 19.45 -17.63 3.29
CA GLN A 14 18.61 -18.62 2.62
C GLN A 14 19.20 -18.99 1.25
N LYS A 15 19.55 -20.27 1.07
CA LYS A 15 20.27 -20.76 -0.12
C LYS A 15 19.51 -20.59 -1.43
N GLN A 16 18.18 -20.54 -1.38
CA GLN A 16 17.33 -20.36 -2.55
C GLN A 16 17.33 -18.89 -3.06
N TYR A 17 17.86 -17.96 -2.26
CA TYR A 17 18.00 -16.54 -2.60
C TYR A 17 19.48 -16.17 -2.79
N HIS A 18 20.02 -15.25 -1.99
CA HIS A 18 21.43 -14.85 -2.15
C HIS A 18 22.42 -15.87 -1.55
N GLY A 19 22.09 -16.47 -0.39
CA GLY A 19 22.90 -17.51 0.23
C GLY A 19 24.36 -17.15 0.50
N THR A 20 24.63 -15.86 0.73
CA THR A 20 26.00 -15.34 0.93
C THR A 20 26.54 -15.55 2.35
N HIS A 21 25.65 -15.85 3.29
CA HIS A 21 25.98 -16.07 4.70
C HIS A 21 25.61 -17.51 5.10
N PRO A 22 26.38 -18.12 6.01
CA PRO A 22 26.14 -19.51 6.41
C PRO A 22 24.90 -19.68 7.29
N ASP A 23 24.53 -18.66 8.06
CA ASP A 23 23.43 -18.70 9.02
C ASP A 23 22.88 -17.31 9.40
N GLU A 24 21.79 -17.31 10.14
CA GLU A 24 21.08 -16.12 10.61
C GLU A 24 21.95 -15.21 11.50
N LYS A 25 22.75 -15.80 12.41
CA LYS A 25 23.57 -15.00 13.34
C LYS A 25 24.69 -14.26 12.64
N SER A 26 25.30 -14.87 11.62
CA SER A 26 26.34 -14.21 10.81
C SER A 26 25.74 -13.10 9.95
N THR A 27 24.56 -13.31 9.40
CA THR A 27 23.81 -12.27 8.68
C THR A 27 23.44 -11.12 9.61
N ALA A 28 22.90 -11.41 10.78
CA ALA A 28 22.55 -10.38 11.77
C ALA A 28 23.77 -9.53 12.18
N ALA A 29 24.90 -10.19 12.39
CA ALA A 29 26.17 -9.52 12.76
C ALA A 29 26.67 -8.61 11.63
N ASP A 30 26.66 -9.09 10.42
CA ASP A 30 27.14 -8.34 9.24
C ASP A 30 26.26 -7.14 8.95
N ALA A 31 24.95 -7.33 8.94
CA ALA A 31 23.96 -6.26 8.73
C ALA A 31 24.10 -5.14 9.78
N LEU A 32 24.25 -5.51 11.07
CA LEU A 32 24.45 -4.55 12.16
C LEU A 32 25.73 -3.73 11.97
N LYS A 33 26.85 -4.39 11.65
CA LYS A 33 28.13 -3.74 11.39
C LYS A 33 28.11 -2.81 10.19
N HIS A 34 27.27 -3.12 9.20
CA HIS A 34 27.07 -2.30 8.01
C HIS A 34 25.90 -1.31 8.13
N SER A 35 25.54 -1.00 9.39
CA SER A 35 24.61 0.10 9.74
C SER A 35 23.14 -0.15 9.41
N THR A 36 22.70 -1.38 9.34
CA THR A 36 21.27 -1.69 9.48
C THR A 36 20.92 -1.59 10.96
N ASP A 37 20.33 -0.47 11.37
CA ASP A 37 20.10 -0.18 12.79
C ASP A 37 18.87 -0.92 13.33
N LEU A 38 17.86 -1.11 12.49
CA LEU A 38 16.60 -1.78 12.82
C LEU A 38 16.20 -2.74 11.70
N GLU A 39 15.74 -3.92 12.05
CA GLU A 39 15.23 -4.88 11.10
C GLU A 39 13.71 -4.95 11.13
N CYS A 40 13.09 -5.04 9.94
CA CYS A 40 11.73 -5.50 9.75
C CYS A 40 11.73 -6.99 9.40
N GLY A 41 11.83 -7.85 10.42
CA GLY A 41 11.91 -9.31 10.22
C GLY A 41 12.34 -10.03 11.50
N ASP A 42 12.89 -11.23 11.33
CA ASP A 42 13.22 -12.14 12.42
C ASP A 42 14.72 -12.39 12.59
N THR A 43 15.58 -11.92 11.68
CA THR A 43 17.01 -12.21 11.67
C THR A 43 17.70 -11.62 12.91
N TYR A 44 17.30 -10.41 13.33
CA TYR A 44 17.86 -9.76 14.53
C TYR A 44 17.47 -10.41 15.85
N ASN A 45 16.52 -11.34 15.88
CA ASN A 45 16.30 -12.21 17.02
C ASN A 45 17.54 -13.05 17.37
N ASN A 46 18.49 -13.14 16.43
CA ASN A 46 19.76 -13.86 16.61
C ASN A 46 20.95 -12.98 17.04
N LEU A 47 20.75 -11.67 17.29
CA LEU A 47 21.83 -10.77 17.75
C LEU A 47 22.46 -11.25 19.06
N ASN A 48 21.68 -11.83 19.99
CA ASN A 48 22.21 -12.44 21.20
C ASN A 48 23.18 -13.59 20.89
N LYS A 49 22.88 -14.42 19.90
CA LYS A 49 23.78 -15.51 19.46
C LYS A 49 25.02 -14.94 18.77
N SER A 50 24.88 -13.85 18.02
CA SER A 50 25.98 -13.15 17.37
C SER A 50 26.94 -12.58 18.40
N LEU A 51 26.42 -11.97 19.48
CA LEU A 51 27.18 -11.45 20.59
C LEU A 51 27.92 -12.58 21.35
N ALA A 52 27.21 -13.64 21.72
CA ALA A 52 27.77 -14.79 22.40
C ALA A 52 28.88 -15.51 21.59
N SER A 53 28.81 -15.45 20.27
CA SER A 53 29.81 -16.01 19.36
C SER A 53 30.96 -15.05 19.04
N GLY A 54 30.96 -13.84 19.61
CA GLY A 54 32.01 -12.83 19.37
C GLY A 54 31.97 -12.21 17.97
N LEU A 55 30.88 -12.39 17.23
CA LEU A 55 30.71 -11.79 15.89
C LEU A 55 30.44 -10.29 15.96
N ILE A 56 29.80 -9.83 17.03
CA ILE A 56 29.59 -8.42 17.37
C ILE A 56 29.96 -8.17 18.82
N THR A 57 30.06 -6.90 19.17
CA THR A 57 30.30 -6.42 20.53
C THR A 57 29.09 -5.59 21.02
N GLU A 58 29.00 -5.35 22.34
CA GLU A 58 27.99 -4.42 22.87
C GLU A 58 28.15 -3.01 22.30
N LYS A 59 29.37 -2.60 21.97
CA LYS A 59 29.63 -1.30 21.31
C LYS A 59 28.95 -1.21 19.93
N ASP A 60 28.92 -2.30 19.18
CA ASP A 60 28.24 -2.33 17.89
C ASP A 60 26.71 -2.15 18.04
N LEU A 61 26.14 -2.81 19.06
CA LEU A 61 24.72 -2.62 19.44
C LEU A 61 24.45 -1.19 19.91
N ASP A 62 25.29 -0.62 20.72
CA ASP A 62 25.18 0.76 21.23
C ASP A 62 25.14 1.80 20.11
N ILE A 63 25.91 1.60 19.03
CA ILE A 63 25.92 2.49 17.88
C ILE A 63 24.55 2.54 17.22
N SER A 64 23.98 1.38 16.94
CA SER A 64 22.64 1.29 16.33
C SER A 64 21.54 1.77 17.27
N MET A 65 21.60 1.39 18.55
CA MET A 65 20.66 1.83 19.57
C MET A 65 20.64 3.35 19.72
N ARG A 66 21.81 4.01 19.73
CA ARG A 66 21.90 5.47 19.78
C ARG A 66 21.20 6.13 18.59
N ARG A 67 21.32 5.57 17.39
CA ARG A 67 20.67 6.09 16.20
C ARG A 67 19.15 5.94 16.27
N ILE A 68 18.66 4.80 16.76
CA ILE A 68 17.24 4.54 16.97
C ILE A 68 16.66 5.50 18.02
N LEU A 69 17.30 5.57 19.19
CA LEU A 69 16.84 6.44 20.27
C LEU A 69 16.88 7.91 19.90
N LYS A 70 17.91 8.35 19.15
CA LYS A 70 17.96 9.71 18.63
C LYS A 70 16.71 10.02 17.79
N GLY A 71 16.31 9.12 16.89
CA GLY A 71 15.09 9.30 16.11
C GLY A 71 13.84 9.38 16.97
N TRP A 72 13.74 8.56 18.02
CA TRP A 72 12.61 8.60 18.95
C TRP A 72 12.54 9.92 19.73
N PHE A 73 13.69 10.43 20.20
CA PHE A 73 13.77 11.73 20.86
C PHE A 73 13.38 12.87 19.91
N GLU A 74 13.91 12.87 18.69
CA GLU A 74 13.58 13.91 17.69
C GLU A 74 12.11 13.91 17.28
N LEU A 75 11.45 12.74 17.31
CA LEU A 75 10.00 12.60 17.04
C LEU A 75 9.13 12.90 18.28
N GLY A 76 9.73 13.11 19.45
CA GLY A 76 8.99 13.32 20.70
C GLY A 76 8.26 12.07 21.20
N MET A 77 8.69 10.86 20.80
CA MET A 77 8.01 9.61 21.19
C MET A 77 8.06 9.33 22.69
N LEU A 78 9.01 9.92 23.38
CA LEU A 78 9.21 9.79 24.83
C LEU A 78 8.65 11.00 25.61
N ASP A 79 8.13 12.00 24.93
CA ASP A 79 7.58 13.21 25.52
C ASP A 79 6.09 13.08 25.82
N PRO A 80 5.53 13.89 26.73
CA PRO A 80 4.10 14.01 26.91
C PRO A 80 3.42 14.41 25.59
N LYS A 81 2.33 13.74 25.21
CA LYS A 81 1.63 13.97 23.93
C LYS A 81 1.29 15.45 23.69
N SER A 82 1.00 16.20 24.75
CA SER A 82 0.66 17.62 24.67
C SER A 82 1.82 18.53 24.26
N SER A 83 3.05 18.10 24.45
CA SER A 83 4.27 18.84 24.07
C SER A 83 4.77 18.48 22.65
N VAL A 84 4.20 17.45 22.04
CA VAL A 84 4.63 17.00 20.71
C VAL A 84 3.81 17.70 19.64
N HIS A 85 4.48 18.54 18.85
CA HIS A 85 3.83 19.33 17.79
C HIS A 85 3.00 18.47 16.82
N TRP A 86 3.50 17.33 16.40
CA TRP A 86 2.84 16.44 15.43
C TRP A 86 1.48 15.93 15.91
N ASN A 87 1.27 15.80 17.23
CA ASN A 87 0.02 15.34 17.81
C ASN A 87 -1.13 16.37 17.68
N SER A 88 -0.82 17.60 17.32
CA SER A 88 -1.82 18.65 17.05
C SER A 88 -2.41 18.57 15.64
N ILE A 89 -1.82 17.76 14.75
CA ILE A 89 -2.32 17.61 13.38
C ILE A 89 -3.60 16.77 13.40
N PRO A 90 -4.76 17.34 13.02
CA PRO A 90 -6.01 16.60 13.07
C PRO A 90 -6.09 15.57 11.93
N TYR A 91 -6.82 14.48 12.17
CA TYR A 91 -7.02 13.44 11.16
C TYR A 91 -7.69 13.96 9.88
N SER A 92 -8.46 15.05 9.95
CA SER A 92 -9.10 15.70 8.80
C SER A 92 -8.12 16.23 7.74
N VAL A 93 -6.82 16.29 8.06
CA VAL A 93 -5.77 16.61 7.07
C VAL A 93 -5.58 15.48 6.07
N VAL A 94 -5.84 14.22 6.49
CA VAL A 94 -5.75 13.04 5.60
C VAL A 94 -6.81 13.17 4.51
N ASP A 95 -6.40 12.97 3.26
CA ASP A 95 -7.26 13.08 2.07
C ASP A 95 -8.00 14.44 1.94
N SER A 96 -7.43 15.49 2.52
CA SER A 96 -7.96 16.85 2.39
C SER A 96 -7.85 17.36 0.94
N GLU A 97 -8.60 18.43 0.63
CA GLU A 97 -8.54 19.05 -0.69
C GLU A 97 -7.13 19.54 -1.05
N ASP A 98 -6.33 19.96 -0.08
CA ASP A 98 -4.95 20.36 -0.33
C ASP A 98 -4.05 19.17 -0.61
N HIS A 99 -4.28 18.00 0.02
CA HIS A 99 -3.59 16.76 -0.32
C HIS A 99 -3.97 16.29 -1.73
N LYS A 100 -5.24 16.38 -2.13
CA LYS A 100 -5.68 16.06 -3.49
C LYS A 100 -5.04 16.97 -4.54
N LYS A 101 -4.96 18.28 -4.28
CA LYS A 101 -4.25 19.24 -5.14
C LYS A 101 -2.76 18.90 -5.25
N GLN A 102 -2.14 18.52 -4.14
CA GLN A 102 -0.73 18.13 -4.15
C GLN A 102 -0.52 16.82 -4.93
N ALA A 103 -1.39 15.84 -4.77
CA ALA A 103 -1.36 14.60 -5.55
C ALA A 103 -1.47 14.87 -7.06
N LEU A 104 -2.43 15.71 -7.48
CA LEU A 104 -2.57 16.12 -8.87
C LEU A 104 -1.32 16.83 -9.38
N LYS A 105 -0.74 17.75 -8.61
CA LYS A 105 0.48 18.46 -8.97
C LYS A 105 1.66 17.50 -9.14
N MET A 106 1.79 16.50 -8.27
CA MET A 106 2.85 15.50 -8.37
C MET A 106 2.65 14.62 -9.61
N ALA A 107 1.43 14.16 -9.89
CA ALA A 107 1.12 13.42 -11.10
C ALA A 107 1.49 14.22 -12.37
N GLN A 108 1.09 15.50 -12.45
CA GLN A 108 1.43 16.36 -13.57
C GLN A 108 2.94 16.56 -13.78
N LYS A 109 3.71 16.61 -12.67
CA LYS A 109 5.16 16.79 -12.73
C LYS A 109 5.93 15.50 -13.00
N SER A 110 5.37 14.34 -12.71
CA SER A 110 6.00 13.05 -12.93
C SER A 110 5.75 12.48 -14.34
N ILE A 111 4.75 12.99 -15.06
CA ILE A 111 4.47 12.54 -16.43
C ILE A 111 5.50 13.11 -17.38
N VAL A 112 6.16 12.24 -18.15
CA VAL A 112 7.15 12.60 -19.16
C VAL A 112 6.58 12.37 -20.55
N LEU A 113 6.55 13.45 -21.38
CA LEU A 113 6.13 13.35 -22.76
C LEU A 113 7.30 12.83 -23.62
N MET A 114 7.31 11.54 -23.86
CA MET A 114 8.41 10.88 -24.60
C MET A 114 8.36 11.11 -26.12
N LYS A 115 7.17 11.31 -26.67
CA LYS A 115 6.96 11.46 -28.13
C LYS A 115 5.71 12.30 -28.39
N ASN A 116 5.80 13.26 -29.31
CA ASN A 116 4.68 14.08 -29.76
C ASN A 116 4.82 14.43 -31.25
N GLU A 117 4.68 13.41 -32.10
CA GLU A 117 4.77 13.59 -33.55
C GLU A 117 3.59 14.45 -34.03
N LYS A 118 3.87 15.34 -35.00
CA LYS A 118 2.90 16.26 -35.57
C LYS A 118 2.22 17.19 -34.57
N ASN A 119 2.77 17.35 -33.37
CA ASN A 119 2.24 18.20 -32.30
C ASN A 119 0.75 17.90 -31.98
N VAL A 120 0.40 16.61 -31.90
CA VAL A 120 -0.98 16.17 -31.59
C VAL A 120 -1.39 16.58 -30.17
N LEU A 121 -0.43 16.60 -29.24
CA LEU A 121 -0.65 17.06 -27.87
C LEU A 121 -0.14 18.50 -27.69
N PRO A 122 -0.85 19.31 -26.90
CA PRO A 122 -2.15 19.05 -26.26
C PRO A 122 -3.27 18.93 -27.27
N LEU A 123 -4.27 18.09 -26.97
CA LEU A 123 -5.45 17.94 -27.83
C LEU A 123 -6.18 19.28 -28.00
N ASN A 124 -6.71 19.50 -29.20
CA ASN A 124 -7.49 20.70 -29.50
C ASN A 124 -8.73 20.75 -28.61
N LYS A 125 -8.98 21.89 -27.95
CA LYS A 125 -10.14 22.08 -27.07
C LYS A 125 -11.50 21.92 -27.78
N ASN A 126 -11.53 22.11 -29.11
CA ASN A 126 -12.74 22.00 -29.94
C ASN A 126 -12.96 20.61 -30.56
N ILE A 127 -12.19 19.62 -30.12
CA ILE A 127 -12.36 18.24 -30.57
C ILE A 127 -13.79 17.79 -30.33
N LYS A 128 -14.38 17.13 -31.34
CA LYS A 128 -15.80 16.76 -31.29
C LYS A 128 -16.02 15.31 -30.86
N LYS A 129 -15.02 14.45 -31.08
CA LYS A 129 -15.14 13.04 -30.82
C LYS A 129 -13.80 12.46 -30.33
N ILE A 130 -13.86 11.68 -29.26
CA ILE A 130 -12.69 11.00 -28.69
C ILE A 130 -13.07 9.54 -28.44
N ALA A 131 -12.29 8.62 -28.96
CA ALA A 131 -12.37 7.22 -28.58
C ALA A 131 -11.38 6.92 -27.46
N VAL A 132 -11.85 6.36 -26.36
CA VAL A 132 -11.03 5.87 -25.24
C VAL A 132 -11.16 4.35 -25.23
N VAL A 133 -10.04 3.65 -25.42
CA VAL A 133 -10.05 2.19 -25.57
C VAL A 133 -9.07 1.59 -24.56
N GLY A 134 -9.49 0.51 -23.94
CA GLY A 134 -8.65 -0.26 -23.04
C GLY A 134 -9.30 -0.55 -21.69
N PRO A 135 -8.99 -1.70 -21.08
CA PRO A 135 -9.62 -2.16 -19.84
C PRO A 135 -9.34 -1.26 -18.64
N ASN A 136 -8.18 -0.58 -18.63
CA ASN A 136 -7.74 0.25 -17.50
C ASN A 136 -8.26 1.69 -17.59
N ALA A 137 -8.93 2.06 -18.69
CA ALA A 137 -9.35 3.44 -18.88
C ALA A 137 -10.43 3.90 -17.89
N ASP A 138 -11.26 2.98 -17.40
CA ASP A 138 -12.28 3.25 -16.39
C ASP A 138 -12.21 2.30 -15.20
N ASP A 139 -11.01 1.89 -14.83
CA ASP A 139 -10.75 1.07 -13.66
C ASP A 139 -10.04 1.90 -12.58
N GLY A 140 -10.81 2.32 -11.57
CA GLY A 140 -10.28 3.10 -10.45
C GLY A 140 -9.29 2.31 -9.60
N LEU A 141 -9.45 1.00 -9.47
CA LEU A 141 -8.57 0.16 -8.66
C LEU A 141 -7.18 0.04 -9.27
N MET A 142 -7.08 0.06 -10.60
CA MET A 142 -5.80 0.05 -11.30
C MET A 142 -4.92 1.25 -10.99
N GLN A 143 -5.49 2.34 -10.48
CA GLN A 143 -4.76 3.55 -10.13
C GLN A 143 -4.20 3.49 -8.70
N LEU A 144 -4.64 2.53 -7.91
CA LEU A 144 -4.15 2.32 -6.56
C LEU A 144 -2.90 1.45 -6.61
N GLY A 145 -1.79 1.98 -6.10
CA GLY A 145 -0.57 1.20 -5.92
C GLY A 145 -0.67 0.26 -4.73
N ASN A 146 0.37 -0.53 -4.53
CA ASN A 146 0.52 -1.31 -3.30
C ASN A 146 0.64 -0.35 -2.09
N TYR A 147 0.15 -0.78 -0.94
CA TYR A 147 0.12 0.02 0.31
C TYR A 147 -0.70 1.33 0.20
N ASN A 148 -1.71 1.35 -0.64
CA ASN A 148 -2.59 2.49 -0.76
C ASN A 148 -3.51 2.65 0.46
N GLY A 149 -3.88 3.88 0.76
CA GLY A 149 -5.05 4.18 1.58
C GLY A 149 -6.35 4.06 0.77
N THR A 150 -7.49 4.25 1.42
CA THR A 150 -8.78 4.35 0.74
C THR A 150 -9.05 5.81 0.39
N PRO A 151 -8.96 6.24 -0.87
CA PRO A 151 -9.24 7.61 -1.25
C PRO A 151 -10.74 7.90 -1.21
N SER A 152 -11.14 9.12 -0.87
CA SER A 152 -12.54 9.53 -0.89
C SER A 152 -13.11 9.66 -2.30
N SER A 153 -12.26 9.81 -3.31
CA SER A 153 -12.63 9.86 -4.72
C SER A 153 -11.48 9.41 -5.61
N ILE A 154 -11.82 8.74 -6.71
CA ILE A 154 -10.87 8.33 -7.73
C ILE A 154 -11.33 8.93 -9.06
N VAL A 155 -10.42 9.61 -9.75
CA VAL A 155 -10.67 10.12 -11.11
C VAL A 155 -10.01 9.15 -12.09
N THR A 156 -10.83 8.37 -12.81
CA THR A 156 -10.34 7.47 -13.86
C THR A 156 -9.86 8.27 -15.08
N ILE A 157 -9.08 7.62 -15.95
CA ILE A 157 -8.63 8.23 -17.21
C ILE A 157 -9.86 8.67 -18.04
N LEU A 158 -10.86 7.81 -18.15
CA LEU A 158 -12.12 8.11 -18.84
C LEU A 158 -12.85 9.28 -18.18
N GLY A 159 -12.95 9.28 -16.85
CA GLY A 159 -13.56 10.35 -16.07
C GLY A 159 -12.86 11.69 -16.28
N GLY A 160 -11.54 11.70 -16.25
CA GLY A 160 -10.72 12.89 -16.50
C GLY A 160 -10.87 13.43 -17.92
N ILE A 161 -10.93 12.56 -18.93
CA ILE A 161 -11.17 12.96 -20.33
C ILE A 161 -12.56 13.56 -20.49
N LYS A 162 -13.60 12.93 -19.93
CA LYS A 162 -14.99 13.47 -19.96
C LYS A 162 -15.06 14.85 -19.31
N ALA A 163 -14.44 15.03 -18.16
CA ALA A 163 -14.40 16.31 -17.47
C ALA A 163 -13.63 17.39 -18.26
N LYS A 164 -12.58 17.02 -18.97
CA LYS A 164 -11.75 17.94 -19.76
C LYS A 164 -12.41 18.36 -21.07
N PHE A 165 -13.22 17.50 -21.67
CA PHE A 165 -13.87 17.72 -22.96
C PHE A 165 -15.41 17.52 -22.87
N PRO A 166 -16.11 18.40 -22.12
CA PRO A 166 -17.54 18.21 -21.83
C PRO A 166 -18.43 18.33 -23.08
N ASN A 167 -17.93 18.94 -24.16
CA ASN A 167 -18.65 19.13 -25.42
C ASN A 167 -18.26 18.11 -26.51
N ALA A 168 -17.43 17.13 -26.20
CA ALA A 168 -17.04 16.08 -27.11
C ALA A 168 -17.88 14.82 -26.88
N GLU A 169 -18.19 14.10 -27.95
CA GLU A 169 -18.69 12.74 -27.88
C GLU A 169 -17.54 11.83 -27.43
N ILE A 170 -17.68 11.20 -26.27
CA ILE A 170 -16.69 10.27 -25.74
C ILE A 170 -17.23 8.85 -25.90
N ILE A 171 -16.57 8.07 -26.76
CA ILE A 171 -16.85 6.65 -26.96
C ILE A 171 -15.84 5.87 -26.11
N TYR A 172 -16.34 5.01 -25.25
CA TYR A 172 -15.52 4.10 -24.47
C TYR A 172 -15.76 2.66 -24.85
N GLU A 173 -14.68 1.95 -25.14
CA GLU A 173 -14.69 0.52 -25.38
C GLU A 173 -13.59 -0.15 -24.57
N LYS A 174 -13.97 -1.14 -23.77
CA LYS A 174 -13.02 -1.89 -22.93
C LYS A 174 -12.00 -2.67 -23.77
N GLY A 175 -12.45 -3.19 -24.91
CA GLY A 175 -11.62 -3.91 -25.88
C GLY A 175 -11.28 -5.34 -25.44
N SER A 176 -10.65 -5.51 -24.31
CA SER A 176 -10.30 -6.83 -23.77
C SER A 176 -10.47 -6.88 -22.26
N GLU A 177 -10.60 -8.07 -21.71
CA GLU A 177 -10.46 -8.30 -20.28
C GLU A 177 -8.98 -8.42 -19.92
N ILE A 178 -8.62 -7.99 -18.70
CA ILE A 178 -7.24 -8.12 -18.17
C ILE A 178 -6.94 -9.59 -17.86
N ALA A 179 -7.96 -10.32 -17.40
CA ALA A 179 -7.90 -11.74 -17.10
C ALA A 179 -9.21 -12.40 -17.47
N ASP A 180 -9.20 -13.69 -17.74
CA ASP A 180 -10.41 -14.46 -17.96
C ASP A 180 -11.38 -14.25 -16.79
N PRO A 181 -12.64 -13.81 -17.03
CA PRO A 181 -13.63 -13.65 -15.98
C PRO A 181 -13.83 -14.88 -15.10
N SER A 182 -13.64 -16.09 -15.66
CA SER A 182 -13.72 -17.35 -14.91
C SER A 182 -12.61 -17.46 -13.86
N SER A 183 -11.45 -16.87 -14.10
CA SER A 183 -10.33 -16.87 -13.15
C SER A 183 -10.57 -15.96 -11.93
N ARG A 184 -11.55 -15.04 -12.02
CA ARG A 184 -11.95 -14.14 -10.93
C ARG A 184 -13.02 -14.75 -10.03
N THR A 185 -13.55 -15.92 -10.37
CA THR A 185 -14.54 -16.59 -9.54
C THR A 185 -13.85 -17.13 -8.30
N SER A 186 -14.15 -16.51 -7.15
CA SER A 186 -13.62 -16.98 -5.89
C SER A 186 -14.06 -18.43 -5.63
N LEU A 187 -13.11 -19.34 -5.47
CA LEU A 187 -13.40 -20.73 -5.09
C LEU A 187 -14.20 -20.83 -3.80
N TYR A 188 -14.09 -19.82 -2.92
CA TYR A 188 -14.86 -19.75 -1.68
C TYR A 188 -16.37 -19.72 -1.89
N GLN A 189 -16.87 -19.25 -3.02
CA GLN A 189 -18.31 -19.23 -3.33
C GLN A 189 -18.91 -20.63 -3.29
N ASN A 190 -18.13 -21.66 -3.64
CA ASN A 190 -18.58 -23.04 -3.67
C ASN A 190 -18.57 -23.74 -2.31
N PHE A 191 -17.81 -23.18 -1.35
CA PHE A 191 -17.56 -23.83 -0.05
C PHE A 191 -18.20 -23.11 1.12
N LEU A 192 -18.64 -21.85 0.97
CA LEU A 192 -19.23 -21.08 2.05
C LEU A 192 -20.74 -21.37 2.14
N SER A 193 -21.17 -21.87 3.29
CA SER A 193 -22.57 -21.97 3.66
C SER A 193 -22.80 -21.40 5.07
N GLN A 194 -23.96 -20.79 5.25
CA GLN A 194 -24.41 -20.30 6.55
C GLN A 194 -24.87 -21.46 7.44
N LYS A 195 -25.05 -21.20 8.76
CA LYS A 195 -25.57 -22.21 9.69
C LYS A 195 -26.95 -22.80 9.33
N ASN A 196 -27.74 -22.04 8.55
CA ASN A 196 -29.05 -22.47 8.03
C ASN A 196 -28.97 -23.27 6.74
N GLY A 197 -27.77 -23.54 6.21
CA GLY A 197 -27.55 -24.27 4.97
C GLY A 197 -27.61 -23.42 3.70
N GLU A 198 -27.96 -22.14 3.79
CA GLU A 198 -27.92 -21.22 2.64
C GLU A 198 -26.47 -20.93 2.24
N LYS A 199 -26.25 -20.80 0.94
CA LYS A 199 -24.93 -20.40 0.41
C LYS A 199 -24.60 -18.96 0.77
N GLY A 200 -23.31 -18.73 1.05
CA GLY A 200 -22.78 -17.41 1.32
C GLY A 200 -22.34 -17.20 2.77
N MET A 201 -21.97 -15.98 3.08
CA MET A 201 -21.45 -15.57 4.38
C MET A 201 -22.30 -14.43 4.95
N LYS A 202 -22.65 -14.53 6.22
CA LYS A 202 -23.22 -13.42 6.99
C LYS A 202 -22.06 -12.63 7.59
N VAL A 203 -22.00 -11.33 7.32
CA VAL A 203 -21.01 -10.41 7.86
C VAL A 203 -21.70 -9.42 8.77
N GLU A 204 -21.22 -9.29 9.99
CA GLU A 204 -21.72 -8.35 11.00
C GLU A 204 -20.61 -7.35 11.35
N PHE A 205 -20.92 -6.07 11.28
CA PHE A 205 -20.00 -4.99 11.65
C PHE A 205 -20.38 -4.43 13.02
N PHE A 206 -19.37 -4.19 13.83
CA PHE A 206 -19.56 -3.66 15.19
C PHE A 206 -18.78 -2.37 15.35
N ASN A 207 -19.33 -1.41 16.10
CA ASN A 207 -18.67 -0.15 16.42
C ASN A 207 -17.65 -0.26 17.58
N ASN A 208 -17.24 -1.47 17.92
CA ASN A 208 -16.28 -1.75 18.99
C ASN A 208 -15.41 -2.95 18.64
N ASN A 209 -14.23 -3.02 19.25
CA ASN A 209 -13.26 -4.08 19.02
C ASN A 209 -13.59 -5.41 19.72
N GLU A 210 -14.63 -5.45 20.53
CA GLU A 210 -15.02 -6.63 21.30
C GLU A 210 -16.14 -7.42 20.63
N PHE A 211 -16.66 -6.93 19.49
CA PHE A 211 -17.78 -7.53 18.74
C PHE A 211 -19.03 -7.76 19.62
N LYS A 212 -19.27 -6.86 20.59
CA LYS A 212 -20.40 -6.94 21.53
C LYS A 212 -21.49 -5.94 21.20
N GLY A 213 -22.73 -6.28 21.63
CA GLY A 213 -23.90 -5.44 21.42
C GLY A 213 -24.55 -5.64 20.06
N LYS A 214 -25.34 -4.63 19.64
CA LYS A 214 -26.03 -4.67 18.35
C LYS A 214 -25.04 -4.34 17.24
N SER A 215 -25.01 -5.16 16.18
CA SER A 215 -24.22 -4.88 15.00
C SER A 215 -24.68 -3.58 14.33
N ALA A 216 -23.71 -2.77 13.89
CA ALA A 216 -23.99 -1.52 13.18
C ALA A 216 -24.57 -1.78 11.78
N ASN A 217 -24.09 -2.83 11.13
CA ASN A 217 -24.59 -3.27 9.84
C ASN A 217 -24.52 -4.80 9.74
N VAL A 218 -25.42 -5.39 8.98
CA VAL A 218 -25.45 -6.83 8.68
C VAL A 218 -25.65 -6.98 7.19
N SER A 219 -24.70 -7.63 6.51
CA SER A 219 -24.84 -7.98 5.10
C SER A 219 -24.74 -9.48 4.89
N VAL A 220 -25.51 -10.00 3.95
CA VAL A 220 -25.39 -11.39 3.49
C VAL A 220 -24.83 -11.36 2.08
N ASN A 221 -23.61 -11.82 1.92
CA ASN A 221 -22.98 -11.90 0.62
C ASN A 221 -23.06 -13.33 0.09
N LYS A 222 -23.83 -13.54 -0.98
CA LYS A 222 -24.02 -14.85 -1.61
C LYS A 222 -22.89 -15.19 -2.60
N THR A 223 -22.10 -14.22 -2.99
CA THR A 223 -21.07 -14.33 -4.04
C THR A 223 -19.63 -14.22 -3.56
N GLY A 224 -19.43 -14.17 -2.25
CA GLY A 224 -18.10 -13.97 -1.63
C GLY A 224 -17.89 -12.56 -1.10
N ILE A 225 -16.76 -12.32 -0.44
CA ILE A 225 -16.42 -10.99 0.07
C ILE A 225 -15.95 -10.14 -1.11
N ASN A 226 -16.74 -9.13 -1.44
CA ASN A 226 -16.29 -8.07 -2.33
C ASN A 226 -15.84 -6.88 -1.48
N TYR A 227 -14.54 -6.67 -1.38
CA TYR A 227 -13.94 -5.57 -0.61
C TYR A 227 -14.35 -4.18 -1.12
N ASN A 228 -14.94 -4.07 -2.30
CA ASN A 228 -15.39 -2.81 -2.89
C ASN A 228 -16.78 -2.37 -2.44
N SER A 229 -17.44 -3.15 -1.58
CA SER A 229 -18.80 -2.85 -1.08
C SER A 229 -18.85 -2.41 0.39
N PHE A 230 -17.68 -2.04 0.95
CA PHE A 230 -17.57 -1.53 2.34
C PHE A 230 -17.10 -0.09 2.35
#